data_ddb282d897b8be066f3f8be49a0cf033
#
_entry.id   ddb282d897b8be066f3f8be49a0cf033
#
_cell.length_a   1.000
_cell.length_b   1.000
_cell.length_c   1.000
_cell.angle_alpha   90.00
_cell.angle_beta   90.00
_cell.angle_gamma   90.00
#
_symmetry.space_group_name_H-M   'P 1'
#
loop_
_entity.id
_entity.type
_entity.pdbx_description
1 polymer ?
#
loop_
_entity_poly.entity_id
_entity_poly.type
_entity_poly.pdbx_seq_one_letter_code
_entity_poly.pdbx_strand_id
1 'polypeptide(L)'
;MTTKPFFSVFPDLKVSDDVRSLFEDANIREITLKKKENTLKISFQCDHLISRVDTWRMERTIREQLFSKRFVKIRFQESYHLSEQYNLKYLMEHYMKSFLFELKGKGEVIFNVVRKGDYRIEDDVITFYFEDTFVNRNKAPEIKEFFEMILKERFSIDAKVGFDFSKTIDRSLKMESDYRLQQEIHTIVEHADIVEKEQKEEKKARKKAAATKKEHMFKKKTKYSDDPTLLYGRNCDGELMEIKDIYDEIGEVVIHGQI
;
A
#
# COMPACT_ATOMS: atom_id res chain seq x y z
N MET A 1 2.76 -7.51 28.86
CA MET A 1 3.56 -6.66 27.95
C MET A 1 3.17 -5.22 28.23
N THR A 2 4.14 -4.34 28.45
CA THR A 2 3.88 -2.92 28.72
C THR A 2 3.59 -2.22 27.40
N THR A 3 2.35 -1.81 27.20
CA THR A 3 1.95 -0.97 26.09
C THR A 3 2.41 0.47 26.31
N LYS A 4 2.68 1.22 25.26
CA LYS A 4 3.05 2.64 25.34
C LYS A 4 2.13 3.47 24.46
N PRO A 5 1.69 4.67 24.88
CA PRO A 5 0.91 5.55 24.02
C PRO A 5 1.63 5.84 22.70
N PHE A 6 0.89 5.93 21.61
CA PHE A 6 1.44 6.05 20.26
C PHE A 6 2.42 7.24 20.14
N PHE A 7 2.02 8.41 20.57
CA PHE A 7 2.85 9.62 20.50
C PHE A 7 3.96 9.69 21.55
N SER A 8 3.97 8.83 22.55
CA SER A 8 5.13 8.70 23.45
C SER A 8 6.28 7.93 22.79
N VAL A 9 5.95 7.07 21.80
CA VAL A 9 6.93 6.34 21.01
C VAL A 9 7.42 7.17 19.81
N PHE A 10 6.55 8.04 19.30
CA PHE A 10 6.85 8.93 18.16
C PHE A 10 6.63 10.41 18.53
N PRO A 11 7.42 10.98 19.47
CA PRO A 11 7.19 12.33 20.01
C PRO A 11 7.38 13.44 18.97
N ASP A 12 8.31 13.25 18.03
CA ASP A 12 8.66 14.25 17.02
C ASP A 12 7.80 14.16 15.76
N LEU A 13 6.79 13.27 15.72
CA LEU A 13 5.96 13.08 14.56
C LEU A 13 4.96 14.24 14.41
N LYS A 14 5.06 14.94 13.29
CA LYS A 14 4.18 16.06 12.95
C LYS A 14 3.01 15.54 12.11
N VAL A 15 1.82 15.61 12.65
CA VAL A 15 0.57 15.22 11.99
C VAL A 15 -0.46 16.34 12.16
N SER A 16 -1.46 16.39 11.30
CA SER A 16 -2.60 17.28 11.45
C SER A 16 -3.44 16.87 12.66
N ASP A 17 -4.17 17.82 13.26
CA ASP A 17 -4.90 17.60 14.50
C ASP A 17 -6.01 16.53 14.32
N ASP A 18 -6.64 16.46 13.16
CA ASP A 18 -7.61 15.44 12.80
C ASP A 18 -7.02 14.01 12.84
N VAL A 19 -5.84 13.82 12.25
CA VAL A 19 -5.15 12.54 12.29
C VAL A 19 -4.58 12.26 13.67
N ARG A 20 -4.12 13.30 14.39
CA ARG A 20 -3.58 13.17 15.74
C ARG A 20 -4.63 12.62 16.71
N SER A 21 -5.83 13.19 16.69
CA SER A 21 -6.93 12.75 17.56
C SER A 21 -7.30 11.28 17.36
N LEU A 22 -7.17 10.74 16.14
CA LEU A 22 -7.45 9.33 15.84
C LEU A 22 -6.44 8.36 16.47
N PHE A 23 -5.21 8.81 16.77
CA PHE A 23 -4.16 7.95 17.33
C PHE A 23 -3.79 8.32 18.78
N GLU A 24 -4.51 9.25 19.39
CA GLU A 24 -4.21 9.71 20.76
C GLU A 24 -4.36 8.60 21.78
N ASP A 25 -5.43 7.81 21.66
CA ASP A 25 -5.72 6.67 22.53
C ASP A 25 -5.10 5.34 22.05
N ALA A 26 -4.40 5.38 20.91
CA ALA A 26 -3.75 4.19 20.41
C ALA A 26 -2.51 3.82 21.22
N ASN A 27 -2.39 2.55 21.57
CA ASN A 27 -1.29 2.02 22.36
C ASN A 27 -0.44 1.06 21.54
N ILE A 28 0.86 1.32 21.41
CA ILE A 28 1.81 0.44 20.73
C ILE A 28 2.12 -0.76 21.60
N ARG A 29 1.93 -1.95 21.05
CA ARG A 29 2.24 -3.24 21.69
C ARG A 29 3.63 -3.74 21.34
N GLU A 30 4.00 -3.62 20.05
CA GLU A 30 5.24 -4.17 19.53
C GLU A 30 5.68 -3.42 18.28
N ILE A 31 7.00 -3.29 18.12
CA ILE A 31 7.64 -2.81 16.89
C ILE A 31 8.66 -3.83 16.45
N THR A 32 8.46 -4.44 15.28
CA THR A 32 9.32 -5.50 14.76
C THR A 32 9.93 -5.08 13.41
N LEU A 33 11.24 -5.15 13.29
CA LEU A 33 11.94 -4.90 12.03
C LEU A 33 12.23 -6.21 11.29
N LYS A 34 11.54 -6.46 10.20
CA LYS A 34 11.81 -7.55 9.27
C LYS A 34 12.92 -7.13 8.29
N LYS A 35 14.17 -7.41 8.64
CA LYS A 35 15.36 -6.97 7.88
C LYS A 35 15.33 -7.45 6.42
N LYS A 36 14.94 -8.70 6.15
CA LYS A 36 14.88 -9.27 4.79
C LYS A 36 13.93 -8.51 3.86
N GLU A 37 12.83 -7.99 4.40
CA GLU A 37 11.78 -7.29 3.64
C GLU A 37 11.92 -5.77 3.73
N ASN A 38 12.89 -5.25 4.50
CA ASN A 38 13.02 -3.85 4.87
C ASN A 38 11.69 -3.27 5.38
N THR A 39 10.97 -4.05 6.20
CA THR A 39 9.63 -3.68 6.68
C THR A 39 9.65 -3.50 8.19
N LEU A 40 9.25 -2.34 8.66
CA LEU A 40 8.97 -2.05 10.06
C LEU A 40 7.49 -2.31 10.31
N LYS A 41 7.20 -3.34 11.09
CA LYS A 41 5.84 -3.69 11.52
C LYS A 41 5.59 -3.06 12.87
N ILE A 42 4.55 -2.26 12.99
CA ILE A 42 4.14 -1.58 14.21
C ILE A 42 2.77 -2.14 14.59
N SER A 43 2.72 -2.88 15.68
CA SER A 43 1.48 -3.44 16.22
C SER A 43 0.93 -2.49 17.28
N PHE A 44 -0.30 -2.03 17.10
CA PHE A 44 -0.97 -1.17 18.06
C PHE A 44 -2.40 -1.63 18.35
N GLN A 45 -2.90 -1.18 19.48
CA GLN A 45 -4.26 -1.45 19.96
C GLN A 45 -4.98 -0.13 20.16
N CYS A 46 -6.26 -0.08 19.80
CA CYS A 46 -7.13 1.06 19.96
C CYS A 46 -8.55 0.63 20.34
N ASP A 47 -9.28 1.49 21.06
CA ASP A 47 -10.65 1.21 21.53
C ASP A 47 -11.73 1.80 20.61
N HIS A 48 -11.32 2.44 19.52
CA HIS A 48 -12.20 2.95 18.47
C HIS A 48 -11.67 2.58 17.07
N LEU A 49 -12.56 2.63 16.07
CA LEU A 49 -12.22 2.32 14.68
C LEU A 49 -11.43 3.45 14.03
N ILE A 50 -10.30 3.11 13.45
CA ILE A 50 -9.53 4.00 12.60
C ILE A 50 -9.65 3.49 11.15
N SER A 51 -9.97 4.37 10.21
CA SER A 51 -10.10 3.96 8.81
C SER A 51 -8.76 3.48 8.26
N ARG A 52 -8.79 2.54 7.31
CA ARG A 52 -7.55 2.06 6.67
C ARG A 52 -6.84 3.16 5.87
N VAL A 53 -7.56 4.15 5.42
CA VAL A 53 -6.99 5.33 4.74
C VAL A 53 -6.15 6.15 5.72
N ASP A 54 -6.65 6.36 6.95
CA ASP A 54 -5.94 7.17 7.96
C ASP A 54 -4.75 6.41 8.54
N THR A 55 -4.87 5.10 8.77
CA THR A 55 -3.72 4.28 9.16
C THR A 55 -2.66 4.28 8.06
N TRP A 56 -3.04 4.22 6.79
CA TRP A 56 -2.11 4.34 5.67
C TRP A 56 -1.44 5.72 5.60
N ARG A 57 -2.20 6.81 5.84
CA ARG A 57 -1.63 8.16 5.94
C ARG A 57 -0.58 8.24 7.04
N MET A 58 -0.87 7.66 8.19
CA MET A 58 0.08 7.62 9.32
C MET A 58 1.33 6.79 8.99
N GLU A 59 1.18 5.60 8.36
CA GLU A 59 2.31 4.79 7.87
C GLU A 59 3.22 5.61 6.95
N ARG A 60 2.60 6.38 6.04
CA ARG A 60 3.29 7.26 5.11
C ARG A 60 4.03 8.39 5.84
N THR A 61 3.36 9.07 6.76
CA THR A 61 3.94 10.17 7.53
C THR A 61 5.15 9.71 8.34
N ILE A 62 5.06 8.57 9.04
CA ILE A 62 6.18 7.96 9.75
C ILE A 62 7.36 7.69 8.80
N ARG A 63 7.07 7.10 7.65
CA ARG A 63 8.12 6.81 6.65
C ARG A 63 8.80 8.08 6.15
N GLU A 64 8.04 9.12 5.83
CA GLU A 64 8.57 10.37 5.27
C GLU A 64 9.36 11.17 6.29
N GLN A 65 8.88 11.28 7.52
CA GLN A 65 9.53 12.09 8.54
C GLN A 65 10.70 11.38 9.22
N LEU A 66 10.53 10.11 9.60
CA LEU A 66 11.52 9.40 10.41
C LEU A 66 12.47 8.52 9.58
N PHE A 67 12.06 8.08 8.39
CA PHE A 67 12.83 7.17 7.55
C PHE A 67 13.11 7.70 6.14
N SER A 68 13.10 9.02 5.94
CA SER A 68 13.29 9.67 4.64
C SER A 68 14.62 9.29 3.95
N LYS A 69 15.66 9.00 4.72
CA LYS A 69 16.99 8.61 4.22
C LYS A 69 17.17 7.11 4.00
N ARG A 70 16.22 6.28 4.44
CA ARG A 70 16.28 4.82 4.36
C ARG A 70 15.06 4.27 3.65
N PHE A 71 15.26 3.26 2.83
CA PHE A 71 14.14 2.56 2.20
C PHE A 71 13.54 1.55 3.18
N VAL A 72 12.62 2.02 4.03
CA VAL A 72 11.88 1.18 4.97
C VAL A 72 10.40 1.24 4.64
N LYS A 73 9.75 0.09 4.55
CA LYS A 73 8.29 -0.02 4.45
C LYS A 73 7.72 0.00 5.86
N ILE A 74 6.79 0.90 6.12
CA ILE A 74 6.03 0.90 7.38
C ILE A 74 4.75 0.11 7.16
N ARG A 75 4.40 -0.77 8.10
CA ARG A 75 3.17 -1.56 8.10
C ARG A 75 2.58 -1.61 9.48
N PHE A 76 1.35 -1.16 9.59
CA PHE A 76 0.57 -1.29 10.81
C PHE A 76 -0.08 -2.67 10.91
N GLN A 77 -0.10 -3.19 12.12
CA GLN A 77 -0.95 -4.29 12.53
C GLN A 77 -1.87 -3.77 13.62
N GLU A 78 -3.10 -3.53 13.21
CA GLU A 78 -4.13 -2.96 14.05
C GLU A 78 -4.82 -4.07 14.86
N SER A 79 -5.17 -3.78 16.11
CA SER A 79 -6.01 -4.62 16.96
C SER A 79 -6.98 -3.70 17.69
N TYR A 80 -8.27 -3.98 17.60
CA TYR A 80 -9.30 -3.16 18.20
C TYR A 80 -9.95 -3.86 19.39
N HIS A 81 -10.13 -3.14 20.50
CA HIS A 81 -10.92 -3.56 21.64
C HIS A 81 -12.21 -2.74 21.69
N LEU A 82 -13.14 -3.16 20.85
CA LEU A 82 -14.40 -2.45 20.68
C LEU A 82 -15.44 -2.96 21.67
N SER A 83 -16.39 -2.11 22.05
CA SER A 83 -17.54 -2.52 22.83
C SER A 83 -18.48 -3.43 22.03
N GLU A 84 -19.35 -4.18 22.70
CA GLU A 84 -20.26 -5.16 22.08
C GLU A 84 -21.19 -4.61 20.98
N GLN A 85 -21.41 -3.29 20.96
CA GLN A 85 -22.16 -2.63 19.90
C GLN A 85 -21.48 -2.71 18.52
N TYR A 86 -20.16 -2.89 18.47
CA TYR A 86 -19.40 -3.05 17.24
C TYR A 86 -19.38 -4.52 16.80
N ASN A 87 -20.57 -5.08 16.60
CA ASN A 87 -20.74 -6.44 16.12
C ASN A 87 -20.41 -6.57 14.63
N LEU A 88 -20.45 -7.79 14.12
CA LEU A 88 -20.15 -8.11 12.72
C LEU A 88 -20.96 -7.26 11.74
N LYS A 89 -22.25 -7.08 12.00
CA LYS A 89 -23.14 -6.27 11.15
C LYS A 89 -22.68 -4.81 11.10
N TYR A 90 -22.40 -4.22 12.25
CA TYR A 90 -21.88 -2.84 12.33
C TYR A 90 -20.59 -2.67 11.55
N LEU A 91 -19.65 -3.62 11.69
CA LEU A 91 -18.37 -3.56 10.96
C LEU A 91 -18.55 -3.66 9.45
N MET A 92 -19.42 -4.56 8.98
CA MET A 92 -19.67 -4.69 7.56
C MET A 92 -20.37 -3.46 6.98
N GLU A 93 -21.26 -2.81 7.73
CA GLU A 93 -21.92 -1.58 7.30
C GLU A 93 -20.99 -0.35 7.32
N HIS A 94 -20.15 -0.20 8.33
CA HIS A 94 -19.39 1.04 8.56
C HIS A 94 -17.91 0.94 8.20
N TYR A 95 -17.33 -0.27 8.18
CA TYR A 95 -15.90 -0.46 7.91
C TYR A 95 -15.62 -1.12 6.54
N MET A 96 -16.66 -1.42 5.75
CA MET A 96 -16.53 -2.03 4.41
C MET A 96 -15.59 -1.25 3.50
N LYS A 97 -15.60 0.09 3.57
CA LYS A 97 -14.69 0.94 2.81
C LYS A 97 -13.22 0.63 3.07
N SER A 98 -12.88 0.40 4.33
CA SER A 98 -11.52 0.03 4.73
C SER A 98 -11.15 -1.36 4.21
N PHE A 99 -12.07 -2.32 4.24
CA PHE A 99 -11.86 -3.64 3.64
C PHE A 99 -11.64 -3.54 2.13
N LEU A 100 -12.46 -2.77 1.43
CA LEU A 100 -12.30 -2.54 -0.01
C LEU A 100 -10.97 -1.84 -0.35
N PHE A 101 -10.55 -0.87 0.47
CA PHE A 101 -9.25 -0.22 0.29
C PHE A 101 -8.09 -1.22 0.40
N GLU A 102 -8.14 -2.15 1.36
CA GLU A 102 -7.13 -3.20 1.52
C GLU A 102 -7.17 -4.22 0.37
N LEU A 103 -8.37 -4.63 -0.06
CA LEU A 103 -8.54 -5.53 -1.20
C LEU A 103 -8.01 -4.92 -2.48
N LYS A 104 -8.16 -3.60 -2.70
CA LYS A 104 -7.55 -2.89 -3.82
C LYS A 104 -6.02 -2.98 -3.79
N GLY A 105 -5.44 -2.91 -2.60
CA GLY A 105 -4.00 -3.11 -2.39
C GLY A 105 -3.51 -4.54 -2.65
N LYS A 106 -4.37 -5.56 -2.52
CA LYS A 106 -4.08 -6.95 -2.87
C LYS A 106 -4.21 -7.22 -4.37
N GLY A 107 -5.21 -6.62 -5.03
CA GLY A 107 -5.38 -6.74 -6.48
C GLY A 107 -6.70 -6.21 -6.98
N GLU A 108 -6.70 -5.67 -8.19
CA GLU A 108 -7.87 -5.06 -8.82
C GLU A 108 -9.01 -6.05 -9.06
N VAL A 109 -8.67 -7.32 -9.36
CA VAL A 109 -9.68 -8.37 -9.62
C VAL A 109 -10.48 -8.67 -8.36
N ILE A 110 -9.81 -8.98 -7.25
CA ILE A 110 -10.46 -9.32 -5.98
C ILE A 110 -11.28 -8.14 -5.44
N PHE A 111 -10.75 -6.92 -5.56
CA PHE A 111 -11.47 -5.70 -5.22
C PHE A 111 -12.79 -5.58 -6.00
N ASN A 112 -12.75 -5.77 -7.33
CA ASN A 112 -13.94 -5.65 -8.18
C ASN A 112 -14.96 -6.75 -7.93
N VAL A 113 -14.52 -7.96 -7.59
CA VAL A 113 -15.42 -9.08 -7.23
C VAL A 113 -16.22 -8.71 -5.98
N VAL A 114 -15.56 -8.30 -4.91
CA VAL A 114 -16.23 -7.94 -3.65
C VAL A 114 -17.07 -6.67 -3.81
N ARG A 115 -16.59 -5.67 -4.52
CA ARG A 115 -17.31 -4.40 -4.77
C ARG A 115 -18.63 -4.60 -5.50
N LYS A 116 -18.68 -5.53 -6.47
CA LYS A 116 -19.86 -5.81 -7.29
C LYS A 116 -20.78 -6.88 -6.68
N GLY A 117 -20.32 -7.55 -5.66
CA GLY A 117 -21.09 -8.54 -4.93
C GLY A 117 -21.99 -7.90 -3.90
N ASP A 118 -23.02 -8.64 -3.52
CA ASP A 118 -23.86 -8.33 -2.38
C ASP A 118 -23.45 -9.24 -1.22
N TYR A 119 -23.87 -8.93 -0.01
CA TYR A 119 -23.64 -9.80 1.14
C TYR A 119 -24.84 -9.76 2.09
N ARG A 120 -25.02 -10.83 2.82
CA ARG A 120 -25.98 -10.93 3.93
C ARG A 120 -25.26 -11.44 5.16
N ILE A 121 -25.69 -10.99 6.31
CA ILE A 121 -25.14 -11.40 7.60
C ILE A 121 -26.26 -12.05 8.38
N GLU A 122 -26.02 -13.28 8.81
CA GLU A 122 -26.90 -14.04 9.68
C GLU A 122 -26.04 -14.59 10.81
N ASP A 123 -26.30 -14.13 12.02
CA ASP A 123 -25.47 -14.38 13.21
C ASP A 123 -23.99 -14.03 12.94
N ASP A 124 -23.09 -15.02 13.03
CA ASP A 124 -21.65 -14.87 12.79
C ASP A 124 -21.22 -15.34 11.39
N VAL A 125 -22.16 -15.43 10.45
CA VAL A 125 -21.89 -15.87 9.07
C VAL A 125 -22.12 -14.73 8.09
N ILE A 126 -21.12 -14.45 7.26
CA ILE A 126 -21.23 -13.55 6.12
C ILE A 126 -21.40 -14.41 4.87
N THR A 127 -22.52 -14.28 4.19
CA THR A 127 -22.75 -14.92 2.89
C THR A 127 -22.62 -13.88 1.79
N PHE A 128 -21.61 -14.01 0.95
CA PHE A 128 -21.45 -13.18 -0.25
C PHE A 128 -22.20 -13.79 -1.43
N TYR A 129 -22.90 -12.94 -2.17
CA TYR A 129 -23.67 -13.28 -3.37
C TYR A 129 -22.94 -12.75 -4.61
N PHE A 130 -22.43 -13.64 -5.41
CA PHE A 130 -21.68 -13.29 -6.62
C PHE A 130 -22.37 -13.86 -7.86
N GLU A 131 -22.12 -13.22 -9.01
CA GLU A 131 -22.46 -13.83 -10.28
C GLU A 131 -21.66 -15.13 -10.48
N ASP A 132 -22.30 -16.16 -11.08
CA ASP A 132 -21.65 -17.43 -11.35
C ASP A 132 -20.67 -17.30 -12.52
N THR A 133 -19.47 -16.86 -12.25
CA THR A 133 -18.38 -16.74 -13.21
C THR A 133 -17.15 -17.50 -12.71
N PHE A 134 -16.32 -17.96 -13.65
CA PHE A 134 -15.05 -18.63 -13.31
C PHE A 134 -14.16 -17.74 -12.42
N VAL A 135 -14.11 -16.44 -12.70
CA VAL A 135 -13.30 -15.49 -11.93
C VAL A 135 -13.78 -15.40 -10.49
N ASN A 136 -15.11 -15.26 -10.29
CA ASN A 136 -15.68 -15.12 -8.94
C ASN A 136 -15.47 -16.40 -8.13
N ARG A 137 -15.70 -17.58 -8.74
CA ARG A 137 -15.43 -18.88 -8.08
C ARG A 137 -13.96 -19.03 -7.70
N ASN A 138 -13.04 -18.64 -8.57
CA ASN A 138 -11.60 -18.76 -8.32
C ASN A 138 -11.12 -17.79 -7.22
N LYS A 139 -11.76 -16.62 -7.09
CA LYS A 139 -11.39 -15.62 -6.06
C LYS A 139 -12.08 -15.84 -4.72
N ALA A 140 -13.13 -16.62 -4.64
CA ALA A 140 -13.85 -16.88 -3.41
C ALA A 140 -12.96 -17.38 -2.24
N PRO A 141 -12.03 -18.35 -2.42
CA PRO A 141 -11.17 -18.79 -1.33
C PRO A 141 -10.28 -17.66 -0.78
N GLU A 142 -9.74 -16.81 -1.65
CA GLU A 142 -8.91 -15.68 -1.26
C GLU A 142 -9.71 -14.61 -0.50
N ILE A 143 -10.97 -14.37 -0.91
CA ILE A 143 -11.90 -13.48 -0.22
C ILE A 143 -12.25 -14.02 1.16
N LYS A 144 -12.53 -15.32 1.25
CA LYS A 144 -12.82 -15.99 2.52
C LYS A 144 -11.68 -15.82 3.51
N GLU A 145 -10.49 -16.20 3.10
CA GLU A 145 -9.28 -16.07 3.94
C GLU A 145 -9.06 -14.63 4.39
N PHE A 146 -9.26 -13.66 3.50
CA PHE A 146 -9.10 -12.25 3.81
C PHE A 146 -10.04 -11.79 4.94
N PHE A 147 -11.34 -12.04 4.79
CA PHE A 147 -12.33 -11.60 5.78
C PHE A 147 -12.21 -12.36 7.09
N GLU A 148 -12.10 -13.68 7.07
CA GLU A 148 -11.97 -14.50 8.28
C GLU A 148 -10.72 -14.12 9.06
N MET A 149 -9.59 -13.93 8.39
CA MET A 149 -8.33 -13.51 9.02
C MET A 149 -8.45 -12.11 9.65
N ILE A 150 -8.94 -11.11 8.91
CA ILE A 150 -9.04 -9.75 9.41
C ILE A 150 -10.04 -9.63 10.55
N LEU A 151 -11.20 -10.25 10.44
CA LEU A 151 -12.22 -10.21 11.50
C LEU A 151 -11.69 -10.83 12.78
N LYS A 152 -10.98 -11.93 12.68
CA LYS A 152 -10.37 -12.60 13.83
C LYS A 152 -9.20 -11.86 14.43
N GLU A 153 -8.21 -11.49 13.59
CA GLU A 153 -6.96 -10.90 14.11
C GLU A 153 -7.12 -9.44 14.56
N ARG A 154 -7.96 -8.67 13.85
CA ARG A 154 -8.11 -7.24 14.10
C ARG A 154 -9.23 -6.93 15.06
N PHE A 155 -10.37 -7.63 14.96
CA PHE A 155 -11.58 -7.34 15.72
C PHE A 155 -11.94 -8.42 16.77
N SER A 156 -11.21 -9.52 16.81
CA SER A 156 -11.49 -10.67 17.69
C SER A 156 -12.87 -11.31 17.46
N ILE A 157 -13.41 -11.17 16.23
CA ILE A 157 -14.69 -11.77 15.82
C ILE A 157 -14.40 -13.03 15.00
N ASP A 158 -14.91 -14.17 15.47
CA ASP A 158 -14.76 -15.47 14.79
C ASP A 158 -15.91 -15.69 13.80
N ALA A 159 -15.95 -14.87 12.76
CA ALA A 159 -16.96 -14.96 11.71
C ALA A 159 -16.60 -15.99 10.64
N LYS A 160 -17.62 -16.64 10.07
CA LYS A 160 -17.48 -17.54 8.92
C LYS A 160 -17.92 -16.86 7.65
N VAL A 161 -17.24 -17.16 6.55
CA VAL A 161 -17.56 -16.60 5.23
C VAL A 161 -18.01 -17.71 4.28
N GLY A 162 -19.24 -17.55 3.76
CA GLY A 162 -19.85 -18.38 2.75
C GLY A 162 -20.04 -17.62 1.44
N PHE A 163 -20.32 -18.38 0.36
CA PHE A 163 -20.59 -17.82 -0.96
C PHE A 163 -21.81 -18.47 -1.59
N ASP A 164 -22.65 -17.66 -2.20
CA ASP A 164 -23.72 -18.09 -3.06
C ASP A 164 -23.49 -17.52 -4.47
N PHE A 165 -23.47 -18.41 -5.46
CA PHE A 165 -23.28 -18.05 -6.86
C PHE A 165 -24.59 -18.09 -7.65
N SER A 166 -25.75 -18.01 -6.95
CA SER A 166 -27.03 -17.89 -7.61
C SER A 166 -27.22 -16.47 -8.14
N LYS A 167 -27.62 -16.35 -9.40
CA LYS A 167 -28.06 -15.07 -9.98
C LYS A 167 -29.34 -14.60 -9.31
N THR A 168 -29.41 -13.32 -9.06
CA THR A 168 -30.58 -12.51 -8.72
C THR A 168 -30.92 -12.39 -7.24
N ILE A 169 -30.36 -11.37 -6.62
CA ILE A 169 -31.04 -10.65 -5.54
C ILE A 169 -31.91 -9.57 -6.20
N ASP A 170 -33.14 -9.45 -5.71
CA ASP A 170 -34.13 -8.52 -6.22
C ASP A 170 -33.58 -7.11 -6.45
N ARG A 171 -33.67 -6.62 -7.69
CA ARG A 171 -33.10 -5.34 -8.13
C ARG A 171 -33.69 -4.10 -7.43
N SER A 172 -34.80 -4.23 -6.72
CA SER A 172 -35.49 -3.10 -6.10
C SER A 172 -34.79 -2.55 -4.84
N LEU A 173 -34.13 -3.40 -4.05
CA LEU A 173 -33.30 -2.98 -2.91
C LEU A 173 -31.87 -2.56 -3.32
N LYS A 174 -31.47 -2.94 -4.53
CA LYS A 174 -30.14 -2.67 -5.09
C LYS A 174 -29.93 -1.20 -5.46
N MET A 175 -30.95 -0.51 -5.93
CA MET A 175 -30.79 0.86 -6.46
C MET A 175 -30.43 1.89 -5.39
N GLU A 176 -30.93 1.75 -4.19
CA GLU A 176 -30.67 2.72 -3.11
C GLU A 176 -29.31 2.49 -2.43
N SER A 177 -28.91 1.22 -2.28
CA SER A 177 -27.58 0.87 -1.75
C SER A 177 -26.49 1.14 -2.78
N ASP A 178 -26.72 0.85 -4.07
CA ASP A 178 -25.78 1.10 -5.16
C ASP A 178 -25.49 2.60 -5.34
N TYR A 179 -26.48 3.48 -5.17
CA TYR A 179 -26.27 4.92 -5.30
C TYR A 179 -25.42 5.47 -4.14
N ARG A 180 -25.66 5.04 -2.91
CA ARG A 180 -24.83 5.37 -1.75
C ARG A 180 -23.41 4.79 -1.91
N LEU A 181 -23.35 3.52 -2.29
CA LEU A 181 -22.07 2.83 -2.51
C LEU A 181 -21.26 3.47 -3.64
N GLN A 182 -21.91 3.92 -4.73
CA GLN A 182 -21.22 4.62 -5.83
C GLN A 182 -20.65 5.97 -5.40
N GLN A 183 -21.39 6.77 -4.63
CA GLN A 183 -20.84 8.02 -4.09
C GLN A 183 -19.68 7.77 -3.13
N GLU A 184 -19.78 6.73 -2.33
CA GLU A 184 -18.74 6.36 -1.36
C GLU A 184 -17.51 5.77 -2.03
N ILE A 185 -17.71 5.00 -3.11
CA ILE A 185 -16.63 4.46 -3.94
C ILE A 185 -15.94 5.57 -4.72
N HIS A 186 -16.64 6.58 -5.19
CA HIS A 186 -16.03 7.72 -5.86
C HIS A 186 -15.01 8.39 -4.96
N THR A 187 -15.35 8.60 -3.69
CA THR A 187 -14.39 9.14 -2.71
C THR A 187 -13.21 8.21 -2.43
N ILE A 188 -13.41 6.90 -2.36
CA ILE A 188 -12.32 5.94 -2.16
C ILE A 188 -11.41 5.89 -3.40
N VAL A 189 -12.00 5.88 -4.60
CA VAL A 189 -11.25 5.87 -5.86
C VAL A 189 -10.49 7.17 -6.05
N GLU A 190 -11.11 8.32 -5.79
CA GLU A 190 -10.42 9.61 -5.82
C GLU A 190 -9.23 9.64 -4.85
N HIS A 191 -9.42 9.17 -3.61
CA HIS A 191 -8.30 9.06 -2.66
C HIS A 191 -7.24 8.05 -3.12
N ALA A 192 -7.64 6.92 -3.70
CA ALA A 192 -6.68 5.94 -4.22
C ALA A 192 -5.93 6.46 -5.45
N ASP A 193 -6.61 7.21 -6.34
CA ASP A 193 -6.00 7.83 -7.52
C ASP A 193 -5.08 8.99 -7.14
N ILE A 194 -5.43 9.75 -6.11
CA ILE A 194 -4.53 10.76 -5.51
C ILE A 194 -3.27 10.08 -4.98
N VAL A 195 -3.43 8.99 -4.24
CA VAL A 195 -2.33 8.17 -3.72
C VAL A 195 -1.44 7.61 -4.84
N GLU A 196 -2.05 7.12 -5.92
CA GLU A 196 -1.30 6.58 -7.06
C GLU A 196 -0.58 7.68 -7.87
N LYS A 197 -1.23 8.84 -8.05
CA LYS A 197 -0.61 10.02 -8.67
C LYS A 197 0.55 10.54 -7.84
N GLU A 198 0.38 10.66 -6.54
CA GLU A 198 1.44 11.08 -5.62
C GLU A 198 2.62 10.09 -5.61
N GLN A 199 2.35 8.78 -5.65
CA GLN A 199 3.42 7.77 -5.80
C GLN A 199 4.15 7.87 -7.15
N LYS A 200 3.44 8.20 -8.23
CA LYS A 200 4.04 8.43 -9.55
C LYS A 200 4.85 9.72 -9.59
N GLU A 201 4.37 10.78 -8.92
CA GLU A 201 5.10 12.04 -8.80
C GLU A 201 6.33 11.90 -7.90
N GLU A 202 6.23 11.18 -6.79
CA GLU A 202 7.38 10.84 -5.95
C GLU A 202 8.46 10.05 -6.72
N LYS A 203 8.04 9.07 -7.52
CA LYS A 203 8.97 8.32 -8.38
C LYS A 203 9.63 9.23 -9.42
N LYS A 204 8.87 10.19 -10.00
CA LYS A 204 9.41 11.19 -10.93
C LYS A 204 10.34 12.18 -10.23
N ALA A 205 9.98 12.67 -9.05
CA ALA A 205 10.81 13.56 -8.25
C ALA A 205 12.12 12.88 -7.81
N ARG A 206 12.07 11.61 -7.38
CA ARG A 206 13.26 10.80 -7.06
C ARG A 206 14.16 10.58 -8.26
N LYS A 207 13.59 10.32 -9.46
CA LYS A 207 14.37 10.22 -10.69
C LYS A 207 15.00 11.55 -11.06
N LYS A 208 14.29 12.69 -10.90
CA LYS A 208 14.85 14.03 -11.13
C LYS A 208 15.93 14.38 -10.11
N ALA A 209 15.72 14.08 -8.83
CA ALA A 209 16.73 14.31 -7.79
C ALA A 209 17.98 13.41 -7.94
N ALA A 210 17.81 12.19 -8.45
CA ALA A 210 18.93 11.33 -8.80
C ALA A 210 19.66 11.81 -10.06
N ALA A 211 18.94 12.37 -11.03
CA ALA A 211 19.54 12.98 -12.23
C ALA A 211 20.32 14.25 -11.88
N THR A 212 19.76 15.14 -11.05
CA THR A 212 20.44 16.36 -10.57
C THR A 212 21.68 16.05 -9.71
N LYS A 213 21.64 15.00 -8.90
CA LYS A 213 22.85 14.54 -8.19
C LYS A 213 23.90 13.99 -9.16
N LYS A 214 23.50 13.29 -10.20
CA LYS A 214 24.44 12.86 -11.27
C LYS A 214 25.01 14.05 -12.03
N GLU A 215 24.18 15.02 -12.39
CA GLU A 215 24.67 16.25 -13.06
C GLU A 215 25.62 17.08 -12.18
N HIS A 216 25.39 17.16 -10.87
CA HIS A 216 26.33 17.85 -9.96
C HIS A 216 27.63 17.09 -9.73
N MET A 217 27.65 15.75 -9.84
CA MET A 217 28.88 14.96 -9.84
C MET A 217 29.62 15.06 -11.16
N PHE A 218 28.89 15.16 -12.31
CA PHE A 218 29.53 15.29 -13.63
C PHE A 218 30.09 16.69 -13.90
N LYS A 219 29.54 17.76 -13.31
CA LYS A 219 30.04 19.13 -13.52
C LYS A 219 31.43 19.41 -12.90
N LYS A 220 31.99 18.49 -12.12
CA LYS A 220 33.29 18.72 -11.46
C LYS A 220 34.52 18.17 -12.18
N LYS A 221 34.40 17.52 -13.37
CA LYS A 221 35.56 17.03 -14.13
C LYS A 221 35.32 16.98 -15.64
N THR A 222 35.17 18.12 -16.28
CA THR A 222 35.46 18.21 -17.73
C THR A 222 36.69 19.09 -17.91
N LYS A 223 37.87 18.49 -17.79
CA LYS A 223 39.03 19.03 -18.49
C LYS A 223 38.87 18.60 -19.94
N TYR A 224 38.61 19.53 -20.81
CA TYR A 224 38.75 19.33 -22.27
C TYR A 224 40.17 18.88 -22.51
N SER A 225 40.34 17.77 -23.22
CA SER A 225 41.63 17.33 -23.72
C SER A 225 41.94 18.14 -24.97
N ASP A 226 43.12 18.73 -25.06
CA ASP A 226 43.66 19.41 -26.26
C ASP A 226 44.21 18.41 -27.28
N ASP A 227 43.75 17.15 -27.27
CA ASP A 227 44.21 16.13 -28.20
C ASP A 227 43.53 16.30 -29.58
N PRO A 228 44.26 16.59 -30.64
CA PRO A 228 43.69 16.85 -31.97
C PRO A 228 43.07 15.60 -32.61
N THR A 229 43.23 14.42 -32.03
CA THR A 229 42.66 13.17 -32.54
C THR A 229 41.29 12.86 -31.93
N LEU A 230 40.86 13.61 -30.93
CA LEU A 230 39.57 13.43 -30.25
C LEU A 230 38.48 14.27 -30.88
N LEU A 231 37.57 13.64 -31.63
CA LEU A 231 36.49 14.34 -32.32
C LEU A 231 35.38 14.78 -31.35
N TYR A 232 35.10 14.00 -30.28
CA TYR A 232 34.07 14.31 -29.31
C TYR A 232 34.27 13.48 -28.01
N GLY A 233 34.10 14.10 -26.85
CA GLY A 233 34.09 13.41 -25.56
C GLY A 233 35.38 13.60 -24.76
N ARG A 234 35.84 12.57 -24.07
CA ARG A 234 37.06 12.52 -23.22
C ARG A 234 38.00 11.40 -23.68
N ASN A 235 39.25 11.51 -23.33
CA ASN A 235 40.20 10.42 -23.61
C ASN A 235 39.70 9.11 -22.98
N CYS A 236 39.76 8.06 -23.79
CA CYS A 236 39.43 6.70 -23.37
C CYS A 236 40.72 5.99 -22.95
N ASP A 237 41.03 5.98 -21.67
CA ASP A 237 42.27 5.37 -21.10
C ASP A 237 42.07 3.89 -20.71
N GLY A 238 40.98 3.24 -21.18
CA GLY A 238 40.68 1.85 -20.90
C GLY A 238 41.27 0.87 -21.91
N GLU A 239 41.44 -0.41 -21.49
CA GLU A 239 41.79 -1.48 -22.40
C GLU A 239 40.68 -1.72 -23.43
N LEU A 240 41.05 -1.92 -24.72
CA LEU A 240 40.13 -2.22 -25.80
C LEU A 240 39.49 -3.62 -25.57
N MET A 241 38.16 -3.66 -25.57
CA MET A 241 37.40 -4.89 -25.42
C MET A 241 36.61 -5.17 -26.71
N GLU A 242 36.61 -6.40 -27.17
CA GLU A 242 35.76 -6.81 -28.28
C GLU A 242 34.30 -6.99 -27.83
N ILE A 243 33.35 -6.58 -28.67
CA ILE A 243 31.90 -6.64 -28.36
C ILE A 243 31.45 -8.07 -27.98
N LYS A 244 32.10 -9.08 -28.56
CA LYS A 244 31.80 -10.50 -28.25
C LYS A 244 32.15 -10.93 -26.83
N ASP A 245 33.04 -10.19 -26.14
CA ASP A 245 33.53 -10.51 -24.78
C ASP A 245 32.77 -9.76 -23.69
N ILE A 246 31.68 -9.06 -24.04
CA ILE A 246 30.79 -8.36 -23.10
C ILE A 246 29.63 -9.29 -22.72
N TYR A 247 29.73 -9.95 -21.58
CA TYR A 247 28.75 -10.96 -21.14
C TYR A 247 27.83 -10.51 -20.01
N ASP A 248 28.14 -9.39 -19.32
CA ASP A 248 27.39 -8.90 -18.15
C ASP A 248 27.41 -7.38 -18.06
N GLU A 249 26.71 -6.77 -17.08
CA GLU A 249 26.74 -5.34 -16.79
C GLU A 249 28.16 -4.90 -16.37
N ILE A 250 29.02 -4.67 -17.35
CA ILE A 250 30.36 -4.12 -17.17
C ILE A 250 30.21 -2.60 -17.24
N GLY A 251 30.87 -1.86 -16.35
CA GLY A 251 30.78 -0.40 -16.27
C GLY A 251 31.17 0.31 -17.56
N GLU A 252 32.20 1.16 -17.56
CA GLU A 252 32.71 1.83 -18.77
C GLU A 252 33.64 0.89 -19.54
N VAL A 253 33.36 0.63 -20.79
CA VAL A 253 34.20 -0.17 -21.71
C VAL A 253 34.62 0.66 -22.91
N VAL A 254 35.81 0.40 -23.43
CA VAL A 254 36.31 1.03 -24.66
C VAL A 254 36.21 0.00 -25.76
N ILE A 255 35.46 0.35 -26.84
CA ILE A 255 35.30 -0.49 -28.01
C ILE A 255 35.80 0.26 -29.25
N HIS A 256 36.37 -0.49 -30.19
CA HIS A 256 36.80 0.04 -31.51
C HIS A 256 35.82 -0.46 -32.55
N GLY A 257 35.28 0.45 -33.36
CA GLY A 257 34.38 0.16 -34.47
C GLY A 257 34.74 0.96 -35.69
N GLN A 258 34.49 0.38 -36.87
CA GLN A 258 34.62 1.03 -38.16
C GLN A 258 33.25 1.51 -38.60
N ILE A 259 33.12 2.81 -39.00
CA ILE A 259 31.91 3.42 -39.52
C ILE A 259 31.89 3.30 -41.03
#